data_5b160935de127c5fe1ec5c97ad7258cb
#
_entry.id   5b160935de127c5fe1ec5c97ad7258cb
#
_cell.length_a   1.000
_cell.length_b   1.000
_cell.length_c   1.000
_cell.angle_alpha   90.00
_cell.angle_beta   90.00
_cell.angle_gamma   90.00
#
_symmetry.space_group_name_H-M   'P 1'
#
loop_
_entity.id
_entity.type
_entity.pdbx_description
1 polymer ?
#
loop_
_entity_poly.entity_id
_entity_poly.type
_entity_poly.pdbx_seq_one_letter_code
_entity_poly.pdbx_strand_id
1 'polypeptide(L)'
;RDALAMCPDLITRLQNRQLEARFLASLRRWASKFSPWVAEEIPNALVIDLTGCAHLFGGELGVIQQVELDCLNLGLSVHIGMADTKGAAWALARYAGQPLGLSRTGDAIDQEAPATRSRAVKRRNWERGGQPPRLQSSQGGFARIAAPGFTQQALAPLPVAALRLEDHVITSLNRLGLRRVENLMDQPRAAIARRFGKGTIYRMDQALGVAPEPI
;
A
#
# COMPACT_ATOMS: atom_id res chain seq x y z
N ARG A 1 -7.36 23.72 -7.69
CA ARG A 1 -7.11 24.75 -8.73
C ARG A 1 -5.87 24.41 -9.56
N ASP A 2 -4.80 23.97 -8.93
CA ASP A 2 -3.52 23.70 -9.60
C ASP A 2 -3.57 22.52 -10.59
N ALA A 3 -4.36 21.49 -10.29
CA ALA A 3 -4.52 20.33 -11.18
C ALA A 3 -5.20 20.70 -12.51
N LEU A 4 -6.20 21.59 -12.50
CA LEU A 4 -6.85 22.08 -13.71
C LEU A 4 -5.93 22.96 -14.54
N ALA A 5 -5.01 23.72 -13.90
CA ALA A 5 -4.01 24.51 -14.61
C ALA A 5 -2.97 23.62 -15.33
N MET A 6 -2.69 22.43 -14.79
CA MET A 6 -1.77 21.45 -15.38
C MET A 6 -2.42 20.55 -16.42
N CYS A 7 -3.72 20.32 -16.32
CA CYS A 7 -4.50 19.48 -17.23
C CYS A 7 -5.86 20.14 -17.47
N PRO A 8 -5.99 20.99 -18.52
CA PRO A 8 -7.24 21.71 -18.83
C PRO A 8 -8.44 20.79 -19.10
N ASP A 9 -8.18 19.61 -19.64
CA ASP A 9 -9.21 18.62 -19.99
C ASP A 9 -9.59 17.70 -18.82
N LEU A 10 -9.16 18.04 -17.60
CA LEU A 10 -9.43 17.23 -16.41
C LEU A 10 -10.91 17.23 -16.07
N ILE A 11 -11.55 16.08 -16.16
CA ILE A 11 -12.93 15.89 -15.74
C ILE A 11 -12.95 15.67 -14.23
N THR A 12 -13.57 16.60 -13.51
CA THR A 12 -13.75 16.49 -12.05
C THR A 12 -15.18 16.05 -11.72
N ARG A 13 -15.33 15.18 -10.74
CA ARG A 13 -16.62 14.76 -10.19
C ARG A 13 -16.58 14.83 -8.67
N LEU A 14 -17.70 15.21 -8.07
CA LEU A 14 -17.84 15.18 -6.61
C LEU A 14 -17.83 13.74 -6.13
N GLN A 15 -17.11 13.52 -5.03
CA GLN A 15 -17.10 12.23 -4.35
C GLN A 15 -18.50 11.88 -3.84
N ASN A 16 -18.95 10.65 -4.09
CA ASN A 16 -20.19 10.12 -3.55
C ASN A 16 -19.91 8.92 -2.64
N ARG A 17 -19.71 9.22 -1.35
CA ARG A 17 -19.37 8.20 -0.34
C ARG A 17 -20.39 7.08 -0.23
N GLN A 18 -21.69 7.36 -0.48
CA GLN A 18 -22.73 6.33 -0.41
C GLN A 18 -22.61 5.35 -1.58
N LEU A 19 -22.35 5.82 -2.79
CA LEU A 19 -22.13 4.97 -3.95
C LEU A 19 -20.84 4.16 -3.79
N GLU A 20 -19.78 4.77 -3.29
CA GLU A 20 -18.50 4.10 -3.01
C GLU A 20 -18.69 2.96 -1.98
N ALA A 21 -19.41 3.22 -0.89
CA ALA A 21 -19.71 2.20 0.12
C ALA A 21 -20.56 1.05 -0.45
N ARG A 22 -21.60 1.36 -1.24
CA ARG A 22 -22.42 0.34 -1.91
C ARG A 22 -21.61 -0.50 -2.90
N PHE A 23 -20.70 0.14 -3.61
CA PHE A 23 -19.80 -0.55 -4.53
C PHE A 23 -18.85 -1.49 -3.79
N LEU A 24 -18.22 -1.01 -2.69
CA LEU A 24 -17.36 -1.83 -1.83
C LEU A 24 -18.12 -3.05 -1.27
N ALA A 25 -19.36 -2.86 -0.81
CA ALA A 25 -20.23 -3.95 -0.36
C ALA A 25 -20.55 -4.96 -1.48
N SER A 26 -20.66 -4.50 -2.73
CA SER A 26 -20.83 -5.38 -3.89
C SER A 26 -19.57 -6.18 -4.18
N LEU A 27 -18.41 -5.54 -4.09
CA LEU A 27 -17.12 -6.21 -4.22
C LEU A 27 -16.88 -7.23 -3.08
N ARG A 28 -17.34 -6.95 -1.86
CA ARG A 28 -17.31 -7.93 -0.76
C ARG A 28 -18.11 -9.18 -1.09
N ARG A 29 -19.32 -9.02 -1.64
CA ARG A 29 -20.14 -10.18 -2.08
C ARG A 29 -19.46 -10.96 -3.21
N TRP A 30 -18.86 -10.26 -4.17
CA TRP A 30 -18.08 -10.91 -5.22
C TRP A 30 -16.89 -11.68 -4.65
N ALA A 31 -16.17 -11.10 -3.68
CA ALA A 31 -15.00 -11.71 -3.06
C ALA A 31 -15.33 -12.97 -2.23
N SER A 32 -16.59 -13.13 -1.81
CA SER A 32 -17.05 -14.33 -1.06
C SER A 32 -16.89 -15.64 -1.85
N LYS A 33 -16.63 -15.59 -3.16
CA LYS A 33 -16.29 -16.77 -3.95
C LYS A 33 -14.91 -17.34 -3.62
N PHE A 34 -13.99 -16.51 -3.07
CA PHE A 34 -12.64 -16.94 -2.69
C PHE A 34 -12.58 -17.49 -1.26
N SER A 35 -13.40 -16.93 -0.37
CA SER A 35 -13.49 -17.34 1.03
C SER A 35 -14.78 -16.84 1.65
N PRO A 36 -15.38 -17.56 2.61
CA PRO A 36 -16.53 -17.05 3.36
C PRO A 36 -16.16 -15.91 4.31
N TRP A 37 -14.89 -15.74 4.62
CA TRP A 37 -14.38 -14.71 5.54
C TRP A 37 -13.83 -13.52 4.77
N VAL A 38 -14.72 -12.56 4.48
CA VAL A 38 -14.40 -11.31 3.77
C VAL A 38 -14.88 -10.12 4.59
N ALA A 39 -13.99 -9.19 4.89
CA ALA A 39 -14.27 -7.94 5.57
C ALA A 39 -13.96 -6.72 4.70
N GLU A 40 -14.70 -5.64 4.91
CA GLU A 40 -14.44 -4.35 4.29
C GLU A 40 -13.40 -3.58 5.10
N GLU A 41 -12.34 -3.13 4.44
CA GLU A 41 -11.37 -2.19 5.01
C GLU A 41 -11.60 -0.83 4.36
N ILE A 42 -12.41 -0.02 5.03
CA ILE A 42 -12.85 1.28 4.53
C ILE A 42 -11.62 2.20 4.34
N PRO A 43 -11.60 3.03 3.28
CA PRO A 43 -12.71 3.29 2.34
C PRO A 43 -12.69 2.44 1.06
N ASN A 44 -11.64 1.71 0.74
CA ASN A 44 -11.40 1.21 -0.62
C ASN A 44 -10.64 -0.13 -0.67
N ALA A 45 -10.73 -0.93 0.35
CA ALA A 45 -10.05 -2.22 0.38
C ALA A 45 -10.95 -3.33 0.95
N LEU A 46 -10.59 -4.57 0.63
CA LEU A 46 -11.16 -5.77 1.21
C LEU A 46 -10.04 -6.57 1.87
N VAL A 47 -10.37 -7.25 2.94
CA VAL A 47 -9.53 -8.25 3.58
C VAL A 47 -10.22 -9.59 3.44
N ILE A 48 -9.49 -10.59 2.97
CA ILE A 48 -10.01 -11.94 2.73
C ILE A 48 -9.11 -12.91 3.51
N ASP A 49 -9.68 -13.67 4.41
CA ASP A 49 -8.96 -14.77 5.04
C ASP A 49 -9.03 -15.99 4.11
N LEU A 50 -7.87 -16.37 3.57
CA LEU A 50 -7.73 -17.48 2.64
C LEU A 50 -7.32 -18.78 3.33
N THR A 51 -7.31 -18.82 4.66
CA THR A 51 -6.93 -20.02 5.41
C THR A 51 -7.78 -21.22 4.97
N GLY A 52 -7.11 -22.24 4.46
CA GLY A 52 -7.78 -23.44 3.96
C GLY A 52 -8.49 -23.31 2.60
N CYS A 53 -8.47 -22.14 1.95
CA CYS A 53 -9.20 -21.91 0.68
C CYS A 53 -8.29 -21.80 -0.55
N ALA A 54 -7.05 -21.35 -0.39
CA ALA A 54 -6.15 -21.06 -1.51
C ALA A 54 -5.93 -22.25 -2.47
N HIS A 55 -5.93 -23.49 -1.95
CA HIS A 55 -5.73 -24.70 -2.76
C HIS A 55 -6.81 -24.90 -3.83
N LEU A 56 -8.03 -24.37 -3.61
CA LEU A 56 -9.15 -24.47 -4.56
C LEU A 56 -8.89 -23.67 -5.84
N PHE A 57 -7.95 -22.75 -5.81
CA PHE A 57 -7.60 -21.84 -6.90
C PHE A 57 -6.20 -22.14 -7.49
N GLY A 58 -5.60 -23.27 -7.12
CA GLY A 58 -4.22 -23.59 -7.53
C GLY A 58 -3.15 -22.91 -6.68
N GLY A 59 -3.48 -22.57 -5.43
CA GLY A 59 -2.59 -21.90 -4.48
C GLY A 59 -2.72 -20.39 -4.47
N GLU A 60 -1.85 -19.74 -3.71
CA GLU A 60 -1.87 -18.27 -3.50
C GLU A 60 -1.73 -17.49 -4.81
N LEU A 61 -0.83 -17.93 -5.70
CA LEU A 61 -0.66 -17.32 -7.03
C LEU A 61 -1.91 -17.42 -7.88
N GLY A 62 -2.60 -18.56 -7.84
CA GLY A 62 -3.84 -18.77 -8.58
C GLY A 62 -4.95 -17.84 -8.10
N VAL A 63 -5.07 -17.62 -6.79
CA VAL A 63 -6.01 -16.62 -6.25
C VAL A 63 -5.69 -15.22 -6.78
N ILE A 64 -4.43 -14.80 -6.73
CA ILE A 64 -4.01 -13.47 -7.22
C ILE A 64 -4.36 -13.31 -8.69
N GLN A 65 -3.99 -14.27 -9.53
CA GLN A 65 -4.27 -14.24 -10.96
C GLN A 65 -5.77 -14.13 -11.25
N GLN A 66 -6.59 -14.89 -10.52
CA GLN A 66 -8.04 -14.86 -10.70
C GLN A 66 -8.63 -13.50 -10.26
N VAL A 67 -8.15 -12.94 -9.15
CA VAL A 67 -8.58 -11.60 -8.69
C VAL A 67 -8.18 -10.52 -9.69
N GLU A 68 -6.95 -10.55 -10.20
CA GLU A 68 -6.47 -9.58 -11.20
C GLU A 68 -7.29 -9.66 -12.49
N LEU A 69 -7.56 -10.87 -12.98
CA LEU A 69 -8.37 -11.10 -14.18
C LEU A 69 -9.79 -10.58 -14.02
N ASP A 70 -10.44 -10.90 -12.91
CA ASP A 70 -11.79 -10.46 -12.63
C ASP A 70 -11.90 -8.94 -12.49
N CYS A 71 -10.94 -8.33 -11.77
CA CYS A 71 -10.90 -6.88 -11.64
C CYS A 71 -10.67 -6.20 -12.99
N LEU A 72 -9.79 -6.75 -13.83
CA LEU A 72 -9.55 -6.25 -15.18
C LEU A 72 -10.85 -6.29 -16.02
N ASN A 73 -11.60 -7.40 -15.95
CA ASN A 73 -12.89 -7.56 -16.65
C ASN A 73 -13.95 -6.57 -16.16
N LEU A 74 -13.86 -6.14 -14.89
CA LEU A 74 -14.72 -5.09 -14.31
C LEU A 74 -14.21 -3.66 -14.59
N GLY A 75 -13.09 -3.51 -15.31
CA GLY A 75 -12.47 -2.21 -15.56
C GLY A 75 -11.80 -1.60 -14.31
N LEU A 76 -11.45 -2.43 -13.33
CA LEU A 76 -10.85 -2.00 -12.06
C LEU A 76 -9.34 -2.27 -12.04
N SER A 77 -8.60 -1.33 -11.47
CA SER A 77 -7.21 -1.55 -11.07
C SER A 77 -7.16 -2.02 -9.61
N VAL A 78 -6.48 -3.14 -9.36
CA VAL A 78 -6.35 -3.72 -8.02
C VAL A 78 -4.89 -3.84 -7.61
N HIS A 79 -4.63 -3.62 -6.32
CA HIS A 79 -3.35 -3.93 -5.68
C HIS A 79 -3.59 -5.03 -4.66
N ILE A 80 -2.86 -6.12 -4.78
CA ILE A 80 -3.04 -7.31 -3.94
C ILE A 80 -1.78 -7.52 -3.11
N GLY A 81 -1.97 -7.86 -1.83
CA GLY A 81 -0.90 -8.29 -0.93
C GLY A 81 -1.38 -9.51 -0.16
N MET A 82 -0.51 -10.49 0.00
CA MET A 82 -0.79 -11.73 0.72
C MET A 82 0.30 -12.01 1.74
N ALA A 83 -0.09 -12.32 2.97
CA ALA A 83 0.82 -12.58 4.09
C ALA A 83 0.08 -13.27 5.24
N ASP A 84 0.83 -13.75 6.23
CA ASP A 84 0.27 -14.39 7.43
C ASP A 84 -0.55 -13.45 8.33
N THR A 85 -0.39 -12.14 8.16
CA THR A 85 -1.09 -11.14 8.97
C THR A 85 -1.83 -10.13 8.11
N LYS A 86 -2.96 -9.63 8.61
CA LYS A 86 -3.73 -8.55 7.98
C LYS A 86 -2.85 -7.32 7.72
N GLY A 87 -2.04 -6.91 8.73
CA GLY A 87 -1.16 -5.75 8.62
C GLY A 87 -0.11 -5.90 7.53
N ALA A 88 0.51 -7.07 7.41
CA ALA A 88 1.49 -7.34 6.38
C ALA A 88 0.86 -7.42 4.98
N ALA A 89 -0.27 -8.10 4.84
CA ALA A 89 -1.00 -8.16 3.58
C ALA A 89 -1.38 -6.75 3.09
N TRP A 90 -1.87 -5.90 3.98
CA TRP A 90 -2.18 -4.50 3.67
C TRP A 90 -0.93 -3.71 3.25
N ALA A 91 0.19 -3.90 3.94
CA ALA A 91 1.46 -3.24 3.63
C ALA A 91 1.96 -3.64 2.25
N LEU A 92 1.93 -4.93 1.93
CA LEU A 92 2.36 -5.45 0.62
C LEU A 92 1.45 -4.94 -0.51
N ALA A 93 0.14 -4.93 -0.32
CA ALA A 93 -0.80 -4.43 -1.32
C ALA A 93 -0.52 -2.97 -1.71
N ARG A 94 -0.08 -2.14 -0.76
CA ARG A 94 0.09 -0.70 -0.98
C ARG A 94 1.51 -0.28 -1.34
N TYR A 95 2.52 -0.99 -0.84
CA TYR A 95 3.91 -0.55 -0.91
C TYR A 95 4.85 -1.52 -1.64
N ALA A 96 4.48 -2.79 -1.82
CA ALA A 96 5.33 -3.71 -2.57
C ALA A 96 5.40 -3.31 -4.05
N GLY A 97 6.62 -3.29 -4.59
CA GLY A 97 6.89 -2.91 -5.98
C GLY A 97 6.85 -1.41 -6.27
N GLN A 98 6.68 -0.55 -5.27
CA GLN A 98 6.82 0.89 -5.43
C GLN A 98 8.28 1.31 -5.21
N PRO A 99 8.89 2.13 -6.10
CA PRO A 99 10.20 2.71 -5.82
C PRO A 99 10.11 3.58 -4.56
N LEU A 100 11.08 3.41 -3.67
CA LEU A 100 11.24 4.25 -2.48
C LEU A 100 11.40 5.72 -2.93
N GLY A 101 10.40 6.53 -2.71
CA GLY A 101 10.40 7.95 -3.08
C GLY A 101 9.09 8.49 -3.63
N LEU A 102 8.14 7.62 -3.97
CA LEU A 102 6.79 8.05 -4.31
C LEU A 102 5.89 7.94 -3.07
N SER A 103 6.09 8.83 -2.11
CA SER A 103 5.04 9.10 -1.12
C SER A 103 3.82 9.64 -1.87
N ARG A 104 2.70 8.93 -1.79
CA ARG A 104 1.42 9.39 -2.36
C ARG A 104 0.73 10.43 -1.47
N THR A 105 1.35 10.87 -0.40
CA THR A 105 0.91 12.01 0.38
C THR A 105 1.32 13.29 -0.35
N GLY A 106 0.40 14.23 -0.52
CA GLY A 106 0.61 15.51 -1.19
C GLY A 106 1.80 16.34 -0.66
N ASP A 107 2.36 15.95 0.48
CA ASP A 107 3.55 16.56 1.10
C ASP A 107 4.86 16.38 0.30
N ALA A 108 4.87 15.53 -0.73
CA ALA A 108 6.03 15.43 -1.63
C ALA A 108 6.25 16.71 -2.47
N ILE A 109 5.27 17.60 -2.52
CA ILE A 109 5.37 18.88 -3.24
C ILE A 109 6.05 19.93 -2.37
N ASP A 110 5.92 19.85 -1.04
CA ASP A 110 6.48 20.85 -0.10
C ASP A 110 7.91 20.54 0.38
N GLN A 111 8.45 19.37 0.08
CA GLN A 111 9.86 19.07 0.30
C GLN A 111 10.70 19.47 -0.93
N GLU A 112 10.54 20.70 -1.39
CA GLU A 112 11.44 21.27 -2.37
C GLU A 112 12.85 21.37 -1.79
N ALA A 113 13.74 20.50 -2.27
CA ALA A 113 15.16 20.76 -2.23
C ALA A 113 15.44 22.12 -2.91
N PRO A 114 16.41 22.91 -2.40
CA PRO A 114 16.65 24.25 -2.89
C PRO A 114 16.77 24.28 -4.40
N ALA A 115 15.98 25.19 -4.98
CA ALA A 115 15.73 25.36 -6.40
C ALA A 115 16.96 25.84 -7.13
N THR A 116 17.85 24.96 -7.61
CA THR A 116 18.91 25.54 -8.47
C THR A 116 19.41 24.69 -9.63
N ARG A 117 19.21 23.39 -9.70
CA ARG A 117 19.66 22.64 -10.91
C ARG A 117 18.69 21.55 -11.39
N SER A 118 17.76 21.14 -10.58
CA SER A 118 16.85 20.01 -10.85
C SER A 118 15.73 20.40 -11.84
N ARG A 119 15.26 21.64 -11.84
CA ARG A 119 14.17 22.09 -12.73
C ARG A 119 14.56 22.11 -14.21
N ALA A 120 15.78 22.48 -14.53
CA ALA A 120 16.26 22.53 -15.91
C ALA A 120 16.45 21.12 -16.52
N VAL A 121 16.80 20.12 -15.72
CA VAL A 121 16.95 18.73 -16.14
C VAL A 121 15.58 18.06 -16.32
N LYS A 122 14.62 18.30 -15.41
CA LYS A 122 13.26 17.80 -15.53
C LYS A 122 12.54 18.39 -16.75
N ARG A 123 12.70 19.69 -17.02
CA ARG A 123 12.11 20.36 -18.16
C ARG A 123 12.67 19.82 -19.50
N ARG A 124 13.99 19.58 -19.58
CA ARG A 124 14.63 18.98 -20.76
C ARG A 124 14.18 17.55 -21.05
N ASN A 125 13.91 16.74 -20.01
CA ASN A 125 13.37 15.39 -20.19
C ASN A 125 11.90 15.38 -20.66
N TRP A 126 11.12 16.37 -20.24
CA TRP A 126 9.74 16.54 -20.70
C TRP A 126 9.69 16.98 -22.17
N GLU A 127 10.51 17.96 -22.54
CA GLU A 127 10.59 18.48 -23.92
C GLU A 127 11.12 17.44 -24.92
N ARG A 128 11.81 16.40 -24.48
CA ARG A 128 12.28 15.29 -25.32
C ARG A 128 11.26 14.15 -25.51
N GLY A 129 10.00 14.35 -25.16
CA GLY A 129 8.92 13.39 -25.44
C GLY A 129 9.14 12.02 -24.75
N GLY A 130 9.76 12.03 -23.56
CA GLY A 130 9.86 10.84 -22.73
C GLY A 130 8.46 10.30 -22.44
N GLN A 131 8.12 9.15 -22.98
CA GLN A 131 6.88 8.46 -22.63
C GLN A 131 6.80 8.38 -21.10
N PRO A 132 5.61 8.66 -20.50
CA PRO A 132 5.41 8.37 -19.10
C PRO A 132 5.81 6.93 -18.86
N PRO A 133 6.47 6.61 -17.72
CA PRO A 133 6.86 5.25 -17.45
C PRO A 133 5.61 4.39 -17.61
N ARG A 134 5.59 3.54 -18.63
CA ARG A 134 4.59 2.50 -18.73
C ARG A 134 4.68 1.73 -17.43
N LEU A 135 3.58 1.68 -16.71
CA LEU A 135 3.39 0.72 -15.64
C LEU A 135 3.66 -0.64 -16.28
N GLN A 136 4.87 -1.15 -16.11
CA GLN A 136 5.20 -2.51 -16.49
C GLN A 136 4.44 -3.42 -15.52
N SER A 137 3.20 -3.70 -15.89
CA SER A 137 2.48 -4.84 -15.38
C SER A 137 3.27 -6.06 -15.83
N SER A 138 3.95 -6.75 -14.97
CA SER A 138 4.29 -8.15 -15.09
C SER A 138 5.56 -8.65 -14.35
N GLN A 139 6.26 -7.82 -13.59
CA GLN A 139 7.37 -8.35 -12.76
C GLN A 139 7.15 -8.25 -11.25
N GLY A 140 5.98 -7.80 -10.79
CA GLY A 140 5.68 -7.57 -9.37
C GLY A 140 4.86 -8.67 -8.68
N GLY A 141 4.49 -9.75 -9.34
CA GLY A 141 3.64 -10.79 -8.74
C GLY A 141 4.25 -11.41 -7.48
N PHE A 142 5.54 -11.69 -7.48
CA PHE A 142 6.22 -12.32 -6.34
C PHE A 142 6.51 -11.36 -5.18
N ALA A 143 6.68 -10.07 -5.45
CA ALA A 143 6.95 -9.08 -4.40
C ALA A 143 5.73 -8.74 -3.52
N ARG A 144 4.55 -9.23 -3.89
CA ARG A 144 3.27 -9.00 -3.19
C ARG A 144 2.86 -10.15 -2.27
N ILE A 145 3.61 -11.25 -2.27
CA ILE A 145 3.35 -12.42 -1.42
C ILE A 145 4.50 -12.56 -0.43
N ALA A 146 4.19 -12.55 0.85
CA ALA A 146 5.11 -13.01 1.89
C ALA A 146 4.85 -14.50 2.10
N ALA A 147 5.85 -15.33 1.82
CA ALA A 147 5.75 -16.77 2.11
C ALA A 147 5.47 -16.98 3.62
N PRO A 148 4.79 -18.06 4.01
CA PRO A 148 4.52 -18.38 5.41
C PRO A 148 5.78 -18.33 6.27
N GLY A 149 5.74 -17.56 7.36
CA GLY A 149 6.88 -17.36 8.27
C GLY A 149 7.90 -16.30 7.80
N PHE A 150 7.77 -15.73 6.60
CA PHE A 150 8.68 -14.71 6.06
C PHE A 150 8.13 -13.29 6.11
N THR A 151 7.08 -13.06 6.88
CA THR A 151 6.41 -11.77 7.03
C THR A 151 7.38 -10.65 7.42
N GLN A 152 8.28 -10.89 8.38
CA GLN A 152 9.27 -9.89 8.79
C GLN A 152 10.20 -9.48 7.64
N GLN A 153 10.69 -10.43 6.86
CA GLN A 153 11.59 -10.18 5.73
C GLN A 153 10.87 -9.40 4.62
N ALA A 154 9.60 -9.71 4.38
CA ALA A 154 8.78 -9.02 3.39
C ALA A 154 8.47 -7.57 3.80
N LEU A 155 8.28 -7.31 5.09
CA LEU A 155 8.02 -5.97 5.63
C LEU A 155 9.27 -5.11 5.76
N ALA A 156 10.44 -5.69 6.04
CA ALA A 156 11.69 -5.00 6.35
C ALA A 156 12.02 -3.85 5.38
N PRO A 157 12.00 -4.05 4.04
CA PRO A 157 12.35 -3.01 3.07
C PRO A 157 11.27 -1.94 2.88
N LEU A 158 10.04 -2.16 3.37
CA LEU A 158 8.92 -1.25 3.15
C LEU A 158 9.06 0.04 3.97
N PRO A 159 8.47 1.15 3.52
CA PRO A 159 8.48 2.39 4.29
C PRO A 159 7.70 2.23 5.61
N VAL A 160 8.06 3.01 6.64
CA VAL A 160 7.35 2.98 7.95
C VAL A 160 5.86 3.29 7.85
N ALA A 161 5.43 4.00 6.80
CA ALA A 161 4.02 4.23 6.48
C ALA A 161 3.24 2.94 6.24
N ALA A 162 3.92 1.85 5.87
CA ALA A 162 3.32 0.53 5.69
C ALA A 162 2.77 -0.07 7.00
N LEU A 163 3.17 0.46 8.15
CA LEU A 163 2.65 0.04 9.46
C LEU A 163 1.36 0.75 9.87
N ARG A 164 0.73 1.55 8.98
CA ARG A 164 -0.52 2.30 9.26
C ARG A 164 -0.40 3.20 10.49
N LEU A 165 0.75 3.84 10.65
CA LEU A 165 1.00 4.82 11.70
C LEU A 165 0.32 6.16 11.35
N GLU A 166 0.13 6.99 12.36
CA GLU A 166 -0.39 8.35 12.16
C GLU A 166 0.63 9.22 11.40
N ASP A 167 0.17 10.13 10.56
CA ASP A 167 1.02 10.95 9.67
C ASP A 167 2.10 11.73 10.43
N HIS A 168 1.77 12.26 11.61
CA HIS A 168 2.73 12.97 12.45
C HIS A 168 3.87 12.06 12.97
N VAL A 169 3.57 10.78 13.25
CA VAL A 169 4.56 9.77 13.65
C VAL A 169 5.46 9.43 12.46
N ILE A 170 4.86 9.18 11.29
CA ILE A 170 5.59 8.89 10.05
C ILE A 170 6.57 10.03 9.72
N THR A 171 6.08 11.27 9.77
CA THR A 171 6.91 12.47 9.54
C THR A 171 8.08 12.56 10.52
N SER A 172 7.80 12.30 11.80
CA SER A 172 8.84 12.34 12.85
C SER A 172 9.88 11.23 12.70
N LEU A 173 9.45 10.01 12.34
CA LEU A 173 10.35 8.89 12.05
C LEU A 173 11.25 9.19 10.84
N ASN A 174 10.66 9.71 9.76
CA ASN A 174 11.40 10.09 8.55
C ASN A 174 12.46 11.17 8.82
N ARG A 175 12.16 12.17 9.66
CA ARG A 175 13.12 13.21 10.08
C ARG A 175 14.31 12.64 10.86
N LEU A 176 14.12 11.53 11.55
CA LEU A 176 15.16 10.81 12.28
C LEU A 176 15.95 9.81 11.41
N GLY A 177 15.62 9.70 10.13
CA GLY A 177 16.23 8.72 9.24
C GLY A 177 15.63 7.31 9.33
N LEU A 178 14.65 7.09 10.19
CA LEU A 178 13.92 5.81 10.33
C LEU A 178 12.85 5.72 9.25
N ARG A 179 13.28 5.44 8.02
CA ARG A 179 12.40 5.49 6.86
C ARG A 179 11.77 4.14 6.50
N ARG A 180 12.43 3.04 6.88
CA ARG A 180 11.99 1.66 6.59
C ARG A 180 11.59 0.94 7.86
N VAL A 181 10.78 -0.09 7.71
CA VAL A 181 10.35 -0.95 8.82
C VAL A 181 11.55 -1.60 9.51
N GLU A 182 12.55 -2.06 8.76
CA GLU A 182 13.80 -2.60 9.32
C GLU A 182 14.48 -1.62 10.28
N ASN A 183 14.60 -0.34 9.89
CA ASN A 183 15.23 0.67 10.75
C ASN A 183 14.46 0.87 12.06
N LEU A 184 13.15 0.67 12.05
CA LEU A 184 12.33 0.77 13.25
C LEU A 184 12.47 -0.48 14.12
N MET A 185 12.56 -1.67 13.52
CA MET A 185 12.75 -2.94 14.23
C MET A 185 14.08 -3.01 14.97
N ASP A 186 15.13 -2.36 14.43
CA ASP A 186 16.46 -2.31 15.02
C ASP A 186 16.53 -1.41 16.27
N GLN A 187 15.48 -0.62 16.54
CA GLN A 187 15.48 0.30 17.68
C GLN A 187 14.97 -0.37 18.96
N PRO A 188 15.49 0.03 20.13
CA PRO A 188 14.95 -0.43 21.41
C PRO A 188 13.45 -0.10 21.53
N ARG A 189 12.60 -1.09 21.73
CA ARG A 189 11.14 -0.96 21.83
C ARG A 189 10.70 0.10 22.86
N ALA A 190 11.37 0.15 24.01
CA ALA A 190 11.09 1.15 25.05
C ALA A 190 11.36 2.57 24.58
N ALA A 191 12.39 2.80 23.77
CA ALA A 191 12.70 4.10 23.20
C ALA A 191 11.63 4.55 22.19
N ILE A 192 11.19 3.64 21.31
CA ILE A 192 10.09 3.87 20.36
C ILE A 192 8.79 4.19 21.13
N ALA A 193 8.42 3.36 22.11
CA ALA A 193 7.19 3.56 22.89
C ALA A 193 7.16 4.89 23.63
N ARG A 194 8.30 5.31 24.19
CA ARG A 194 8.42 6.58 24.92
C ARG A 194 8.32 7.80 24.00
N ARG A 195 8.87 7.72 22.78
CA ARG A 195 8.95 8.86 21.86
C ARG A 195 7.74 8.97 20.93
N PHE A 196 7.22 7.85 20.45
CA PHE A 196 6.17 7.78 19.43
C PHE A 196 4.87 7.15 19.93
N GLY A 197 4.83 6.78 21.20
CA GLY A 197 3.69 6.16 21.84
C GLY A 197 3.64 4.63 21.68
N LYS A 198 2.92 4.00 22.61
CA LYS A 198 2.73 2.53 22.62
C LYS A 198 1.98 2.03 21.38
N GLY A 199 1.14 2.89 20.76
CA GLY A 199 0.42 2.57 19.53
C GLY A 199 1.33 2.21 18.36
N THR A 200 2.49 2.86 18.25
CA THR A 200 3.50 2.55 17.22
C THR A 200 4.03 1.12 17.36
N ILE A 201 4.36 0.72 18.59
CA ILE A 201 4.80 -0.65 18.87
C ILE A 201 3.68 -1.65 18.61
N TYR A 202 2.45 -1.33 19.04
CA TYR A 202 1.31 -2.21 18.86
C TYR A 202 1.01 -2.46 17.36
N ARG A 203 1.06 -1.43 16.51
CA ARG A 203 0.90 -1.56 15.06
C ARG A 203 2.00 -2.40 14.43
N MET A 204 3.25 -2.22 14.88
CA MET A 204 4.37 -3.05 14.43
C MET A 204 4.15 -4.52 14.83
N ASP A 205 3.72 -4.77 16.07
CA ASP A 205 3.43 -6.12 16.57
C ASP A 205 2.29 -6.79 15.80
N GLN A 206 1.24 -6.05 15.47
CA GLN A 206 0.15 -6.56 14.62
C GLN A 206 0.65 -6.94 13.22
N ALA A 207 1.47 -6.08 12.60
CA ALA A 207 2.03 -6.37 11.28
C ALA A 207 2.96 -7.59 11.29
N LEU A 208 3.71 -7.80 12.38
CA LEU A 208 4.63 -8.93 12.55
C LEU A 208 3.95 -10.22 13.10
N GLY A 209 2.67 -10.16 13.47
CA GLY A 209 1.95 -11.31 14.04
C GLY A 209 2.22 -11.55 15.52
N VAL A 210 2.89 -10.64 16.21
CA VAL A 210 3.15 -10.72 17.66
C VAL A 210 1.91 -10.33 18.48
N ALA A 211 1.08 -9.42 17.93
CA ALA A 211 -0.20 -9.04 18.51
C ALA A 211 -1.35 -9.39 17.55
N PRO A 212 -2.53 -9.80 18.06
CA PRO A 212 -3.66 -10.13 17.24
C PRO A 212 -4.22 -8.89 16.52
N GLU A 213 -4.65 -9.06 15.28
CA GLU A 213 -5.38 -8.07 14.52
C GLU A 213 -6.65 -8.72 13.94
N PRO A 214 -7.83 -8.50 14.55
CA PRO A 214 -9.07 -9.11 14.06
C PRO A 214 -9.43 -8.60 12.66
N ILE A 215 -10.04 -9.48 11.88
CA ILE A 215 -10.62 -9.20 10.58
C ILE A 215 -12.05 -8.72 10.74
#